data_70e1dd1583dd1a102e045b592abbf0ff
#
_entry.id   70e1dd1583dd1a102e045b592abbf0ff
#
_cell.length_a   1.000
_cell.length_b   1.000
_cell.length_c   1.000
_cell.angle_alpha   90.00
_cell.angle_beta   90.00
_cell.angle_gamma   90.00
#
_symmetry.space_group_name_H-M   'P 1'
#
loop_
_entity.id
_entity.type
_entity.pdbx_description
1 polymer ?
#
loop_
_entity_poly.entity_id
_entity_poly.type
_entity_poly.pdbx_seq_one_letter_code
_entity_poly.pdbx_strand_id
1 'polypeptide(L)'
;MTNTYTAYSVLRDVTLRDGLQLTGKLLSTERKVEIARQLLALGVPELEIGSMARGDLVPPMANTLEVITALTPDELDRCWVWVATPRHIEKAAAAGAKKFQYCLSASGKHNQANIGRTTEASLAAFPDAVRNTERVGGTIELCIATAFTCPFDGEVPVERVISIANDPRTDGAADLVLCDTLGQAVPRQVTRLFDAAQRRTPQRRMVFHGHDTWGLGVANTLAAIDAGAAMVDGSLGGLGGCPFAPGASGNTSTEDLLFATQPSWFTPNVLESMVGLTDKMLAELGEPNRSKSAQGARSEAHVFPWVIRGGTQ
;
A
#
# COMPACT_ATOMS: atom_id res chain seq x y z
N MET A 1 -29.43 2.98 9.80
CA MET A 1 -28.69 2.47 8.63
C MET A 1 -27.38 1.92 9.18
N THR A 2 -27.22 0.60 9.24
CA THR A 2 -25.97 -0.05 9.65
C THR A 2 -24.95 0.25 8.57
N ASN A 3 -23.83 0.85 8.96
CA ASN A 3 -22.71 1.17 8.08
C ASN A 3 -22.14 -0.16 7.53
N THR A 4 -22.48 -0.50 6.29
CA THR A 4 -22.09 -1.76 5.64
C THR A 4 -20.59 -1.83 5.30
N TYR A 5 -19.88 -0.70 5.35
CA TYR A 5 -18.45 -0.62 5.04
C TYR A 5 -17.53 -1.21 6.12
N THR A 6 -18.02 -1.38 7.35
CA THR A 6 -17.16 -1.72 8.50
C THR A 6 -16.89 -3.22 8.68
N ALA A 7 -17.53 -4.09 7.94
CA ALA A 7 -17.49 -5.51 8.23
C ALA A 7 -16.36 -6.29 7.53
N TYR A 8 -15.73 -5.79 6.44
CA TYR A 8 -14.98 -6.67 5.55
C TYR A 8 -13.65 -6.13 4.99
N SER A 9 -13.31 -4.86 5.12
CA SER A 9 -12.05 -4.34 4.54
C SER A 9 -11.05 -3.95 5.60
N VAL A 10 -9.81 -4.45 5.43
CA VAL A 10 -8.67 -4.17 6.30
C VAL A 10 -7.85 -3.03 5.69
N LEU A 11 -7.46 -2.04 6.50
CA LEU A 11 -6.48 -1.05 6.08
C LEU A 11 -5.07 -1.62 6.25
N ARG A 12 -4.23 -1.50 5.21
CA ARG A 12 -2.79 -1.64 5.29
C ARG A 12 -2.14 -0.27 5.10
N ASP A 13 -1.31 0.14 6.04
CA ASP A 13 -0.54 1.38 5.89
C ASP A 13 0.79 1.09 5.17
N VAL A 14 1.03 1.80 4.07
CA VAL A 14 2.22 1.63 3.21
C VAL A 14 3.21 2.80 3.35
N THR A 15 3.09 3.62 4.38
CA THR A 15 3.94 4.79 4.63
C THR A 15 5.42 4.43 4.58
N LEU A 16 5.81 3.37 5.30
CA LEU A 16 7.22 2.97 5.46
C LEU A 16 7.83 2.34 4.20
N ARG A 17 7.02 2.03 3.18
CA ARG A 17 7.49 1.56 1.88
C ARG A 17 7.16 2.56 0.78
N ASP A 18 5.92 2.58 0.29
CA ASP A 18 5.54 3.41 -0.87
C ASP A 18 5.58 4.91 -0.53
N GLY A 19 5.14 5.24 0.68
CA GLY A 19 5.22 6.62 1.18
C GLY A 19 6.63 7.17 1.16
N LEU A 20 7.59 6.43 1.69
CA LEU A 20 8.97 6.90 1.84
C LEU A 20 9.83 6.79 0.57
N GLN A 21 9.46 5.98 -0.42
CA GLN A 21 10.38 5.58 -1.50
C GLN A 21 10.96 6.74 -2.32
N LEU A 22 10.30 7.90 -2.37
CA LEU A 22 10.73 9.08 -3.12
C LEU A 22 11.11 10.28 -2.25
N THR A 23 11.13 10.12 -0.92
CA THR A 23 11.49 11.23 -0.03
C THR A 23 12.97 11.61 -0.18
N GLY A 24 13.24 12.92 -0.14
CA GLY A 24 14.60 13.44 -0.24
C GLY A 24 15.41 13.25 1.06
N LYS A 25 14.73 13.08 2.21
CA LYS A 25 15.35 12.80 3.50
C LYS A 25 15.11 11.36 3.90
N LEU A 26 16.07 10.78 4.60
CA LEU A 26 16.04 9.39 5.02
C LEU A 26 15.65 9.29 6.51
N LEU A 27 14.80 8.34 6.84
CA LEU A 27 14.54 7.96 8.23
C LEU A 27 15.53 6.86 8.67
N SER A 28 16.01 6.96 9.91
CA SER A 28 16.81 5.90 10.52
C SER A 28 15.99 4.63 10.74
N THR A 29 16.68 3.51 10.97
CA THR A 29 16.04 2.23 11.30
C THR A 29 15.19 2.37 12.55
N GLU A 30 15.70 3.00 13.61
CA GLU A 30 15.01 3.22 14.88
C GLU A 30 13.73 4.02 14.68
N ARG A 31 13.80 5.07 13.83
CA ARG A 31 12.63 5.91 13.55
C ARG A 31 11.53 5.17 12.79
N LYS A 32 11.91 4.36 11.80
CA LYS A 32 10.94 3.51 11.08
C LYS A 32 10.29 2.48 12.00
N VAL A 33 11.07 1.83 12.86
CA VAL A 33 10.56 0.87 13.85
C VAL A 33 9.63 1.57 14.86
N GLU A 34 9.97 2.77 15.30
CA GLU A 34 9.10 3.58 16.18
C GLU A 34 7.75 3.87 15.51
N ILE A 35 7.77 4.34 14.25
CA ILE A 35 6.54 4.62 13.47
C ILE A 35 5.72 3.35 13.29
N ALA A 36 6.34 2.22 12.91
CA ALA A 36 5.66 0.93 12.78
C ALA A 36 4.94 0.54 14.08
N ARG A 37 5.63 0.60 15.21
CA ARG A 37 5.06 0.28 16.53
C ARG A 37 3.93 1.21 16.93
N GLN A 38 4.06 2.52 16.66
CA GLN A 38 2.99 3.48 16.93
C GLN A 38 1.74 3.18 16.09
N LEU A 39 1.89 2.89 14.80
CA LEU A 39 0.76 2.51 13.93
C LEU A 39 0.08 1.22 14.41
N LEU A 40 0.88 0.18 14.76
CA LEU A 40 0.35 -1.07 15.30
C LEU A 40 -0.38 -0.87 16.64
N ALA A 41 0.13 0.00 17.51
CA ALA A 41 -0.48 0.34 18.79
C ALA A 41 -1.77 1.16 18.64
N LEU A 42 -1.88 1.99 17.60
CA LEU A 42 -3.10 2.74 17.25
C LEU A 42 -4.19 1.82 16.67
N GLY A 43 -3.88 0.57 16.36
CA GLY A 43 -4.84 -0.41 15.85
C GLY A 43 -4.78 -0.61 14.33
N VAL A 44 -3.82 -0.01 13.61
CA VAL A 44 -3.65 -0.28 12.18
C VAL A 44 -3.38 -1.77 11.99
N PRO A 45 -4.21 -2.49 11.23
CA PRO A 45 -4.15 -3.95 11.18
C PRO A 45 -2.89 -4.50 10.51
N GLU A 46 -2.47 -3.90 9.39
CA GLU A 46 -1.34 -4.38 8.60
C GLU A 46 -0.49 -3.21 8.10
N LEU A 47 0.81 -3.45 7.94
CA LEU A 47 1.79 -2.47 7.47
C LEU A 47 2.59 -3.01 6.28
N GLU A 48 3.03 -2.16 5.38
CA GLU A 48 4.12 -2.46 4.46
C GLU A 48 5.38 -1.69 4.91
N ILE A 49 6.38 -2.42 5.44
CA ILE A 49 7.46 -1.83 6.24
C ILE A 49 8.74 -1.53 5.45
N GLY A 50 8.78 -1.91 4.18
CA GLY A 50 9.93 -1.66 3.34
C GLY A 50 9.95 -2.47 2.06
N SER A 51 11.01 -2.31 1.30
CA SER A 51 11.21 -2.93 0.00
C SER A 51 12.62 -3.53 -0.10
N MET A 52 12.72 -4.66 -0.80
CA MET A 52 14.00 -5.27 -1.17
C MET A 52 14.60 -4.68 -2.44
N ALA A 53 14.14 -3.50 -2.87
CA ALA A 53 14.77 -2.72 -3.93
C ALA A 53 16.24 -2.40 -3.58
N ARG A 54 17.05 -2.18 -4.62
CA ARG A 54 18.47 -1.82 -4.43
C ARG A 54 18.57 -0.46 -3.73
N GLY A 55 19.28 -0.41 -2.62
CA GLY A 55 19.45 0.80 -1.80
C GLY A 55 20.17 1.95 -2.51
N ASP A 56 20.98 1.66 -3.55
CA ASP A 56 21.60 2.68 -4.40
C ASP A 56 20.61 3.34 -5.38
N LEU A 57 19.52 2.65 -5.73
CA LEU A 57 18.44 3.17 -6.57
C LEU A 57 17.28 3.76 -5.77
N VAL A 58 17.02 3.19 -4.58
CA VAL A 58 15.95 3.64 -3.68
C VAL A 58 16.53 3.78 -2.26
N PRO A 59 17.31 4.85 -2.01
CA PRO A 59 18.02 5.02 -0.73
C PRO A 59 17.12 4.92 0.52
N PRO A 60 15.86 5.41 0.51
CA PRO A 60 14.98 5.25 1.67
C PRO A 60 14.69 3.80 2.05
N MET A 61 14.91 2.83 1.15
CA MET A 61 14.69 1.40 1.40
C MET A 61 15.96 0.63 1.80
N ALA A 62 17.11 1.28 1.84
CA ALA A 62 18.40 0.63 2.07
C ALA A 62 18.49 -0.13 3.41
N ASN A 63 17.76 0.35 4.45
CA ASN A 63 17.75 -0.24 5.79
C ASN A 63 16.56 -1.19 6.06
N THR A 64 15.88 -1.68 5.01
CA THR A 64 14.71 -2.56 5.17
C THR A 64 15.04 -3.83 5.98
N LEU A 65 16.18 -4.47 5.75
CA LEU A 65 16.58 -5.67 6.50
C LEU A 65 16.81 -5.39 7.98
N GLU A 66 17.35 -4.22 8.31
CA GLU A 66 17.54 -3.79 9.71
C GLU A 66 16.18 -3.54 10.39
N VAL A 67 15.23 -2.91 9.69
CA VAL A 67 13.86 -2.71 10.19
C VAL A 67 13.19 -4.05 10.47
N ILE A 68 13.28 -5.03 9.55
CA ILE A 68 12.74 -6.38 9.75
C ILE A 68 13.36 -7.01 10.99
N THR A 69 14.69 -6.98 11.13
CA THR A 69 15.40 -7.61 12.25
C THR A 69 15.07 -6.95 13.61
N ALA A 70 14.71 -5.68 13.63
CA ALA A 70 14.39 -4.93 14.86
C ALA A 70 12.93 -5.13 15.34
N LEU A 71 12.06 -5.67 14.50
CA LEU A 71 10.67 -6.00 14.86
C LEU A 71 10.58 -7.41 15.45
N THR A 72 9.65 -7.59 16.39
CA THR A 72 9.37 -8.92 16.97
C THR A 72 8.62 -9.81 15.99
N PRO A 73 8.63 -11.15 16.17
CA PRO A 73 7.83 -12.05 15.33
C PRO A 73 6.34 -11.69 15.30
N ASP A 74 5.73 -11.30 16.41
CA ASP A 74 4.32 -10.91 16.49
C ASP A 74 4.04 -9.61 15.73
N GLU A 75 4.99 -8.65 15.74
CA GLU A 75 4.89 -7.44 14.92
C GLU A 75 5.02 -7.78 13.43
N LEU A 76 5.96 -8.69 13.08
CA LEU A 76 6.21 -9.12 11.70
C LEU A 76 5.05 -9.91 11.09
N ASP A 77 4.25 -10.62 11.88
CA ASP A 77 3.05 -11.31 11.39
C ASP A 77 1.99 -10.35 10.81
N ARG A 78 2.14 -9.04 11.09
CA ARG A 78 1.30 -7.95 10.55
C ARG A 78 2.03 -7.09 9.51
N CYS A 79 3.24 -7.48 9.09
CA CYS A 79 4.10 -6.65 8.26
C CYS A 79 4.42 -7.31 6.92
N TRP A 80 4.17 -6.59 5.84
CA TRP A 80 4.50 -6.96 4.47
C TRP A 80 5.82 -6.33 4.02
N VAL A 81 6.51 -7.03 3.12
CA VAL A 81 7.73 -6.55 2.48
C VAL A 81 7.58 -6.65 0.97
N TRP A 82 7.79 -5.54 0.28
CA TRP A 82 7.76 -5.50 -1.18
C TRP A 82 8.97 -6.21 -1.79
N VAL A 83 8.71 -7.08 -2.77
CA VAL A 83 9.72 -7.89 -3.44
C VAL A 83 9.46 -7.94 -4.95
N ALA A 84 10.51 -8.12 -5.76
CA ALA A 84 10.42 -8.26 -7.23
C ALA A 84 11.06 -9.56 -7.74
N THR A 85 11.67 -10.36 -6.86
CA THR A 85 12.37 -11.59 -7.25
C THR A 85 12.31 -12.63 -6.14
N PRO A 86 12.42 -13.94 -6.46
CA PRO A 86 12.52 -15.00 -5.44
C PRO A 86 13.68 -14.79 -4.46
N ARG A 87 14.82 -14.26 -4.93
CA ARG A 87 15.98 -13.95 -4.06
C ARG A 87 15.70 -12.85 -3.04
N HIS A 88 14.80 -11.92 -3.34
CA HIS A 88 14.38 -10.91 -2.36
C HIS A 88 13.65 -11.57 -1.18
N ILE A 89 12.82 -12.58 -1.46
CA ILE A 89 12.12 -13.35 -0.42
C ILE A 89 13.12 -14.07 0.47
N GLU A 90 14.10 -14.77 -0.11
CA GLU A 90 15.15 -15.47 0.66
C GLU A 90 15.87 -14.53 1.63
N LYS A 91 16.23 -13.33 1.17
CA LYS A 91 16.92 -12.36 2.00
C LYS A 91 16.03 -11.78 3.11
N ALA A 92 14.80 -11.38 2.77
CA ALA A 92 13.88 -10.81 3.75
C ALA A 92 13.42 -11.85 4.78
N ALA A 93 13.20 -13.10 4.34
CA ALA A 93 12.85 -14.22 5.21
C ALA A 93 14.00 -14.59 6.16
N ALA A 94 15.25 -14.53 5.71
CA ALA A 94 16.42 -14.72 6.58
C ALA A 94 16.52 -13.65 7.70
N ALA A 95 15.94 -12.47 7.50
CA ALA A 95 15.82 -11.43 8.53
C ALA A 95 14.56 -11.59 9.40
N GLY A 96 13.63 -12.50 9.09
CA GLY A 96 12.43 -12.79 9.88
C GLY A 96 11.09 -12.50 9.19
N ALA A 97 11.07 -11.86 8.01
CA ALA A 97 9.83 -11.56 7.30
C ALA A 97 9.11 -12.83 6.82
N LYS A 98 7.77 -12.79 6.86
CA LYS A 98 6.91 -13.91 6.40
C LYS A 98 5.84 -13.49 5.40
N LYS A 99 5.56 -12.19 5.24
CA LYS A 99 4.56 -11.68 4.30
C LYS A 99 5.25 -10.90 3.19
N PHE A 100 4.98 -11.27 1.94
CA PHE A 100 5.69 -10.74 0.78
C PHE A 100 4.72 -10.24 -0.28
N GLN A 101 4.89 -8.99 -0.71
CA GLN A 101 4.20 -8.45 -1.87
C GLN A 101 5.09 -8.59 -3.09
N TYR A 102 4.79 -9.56 -3.96
CA TYR A 102 5.52 -9.73 -5.22
C TYR A 102 4.92 -8.85 -6.30
N CYS A 103 5.69 -7.86 -6.75
CA CYS A 103 5.23 -6.88 -7.70
C CYS A 103 5.73 -7.14 -9.12
N LEU A 104 4.79 -7.06 -10.06
CA LEU A 104 5.03 -6.93 -11.49
C LEU A 104 4.06 -5.90 -12.08
N SER A 105 4.28 -5.48 -13.33
CA SER A 105 3.40 -4.51 -13.99
C SER A 105 2.62 -5.14 -15.15
N ALA A 106 1.39 -4.68 -15.35
CA ALA A 106 0.60 -5.09 -16.50
C ALA A 106 1.24 -4.65 -17.83
N SER A 107 1.90 -3.49 -17.83
CA SER A 107 2.69 -2.98 -18.96
C SER A 107 4.10 -3.53 -18.94
N GLY A 108 4.55 -4.09 -20.06
CA GLY A 108 5.92 -4.58 -20.20
C GLY A 108 6.97 -3.46 -20.15
N LYS A 109 6.65 -2.27 -20.70
CA LYS A 109 7.56 -1.11 -20.65
C LYS A 109 7.73 -0.61 -19.22
N HIS A 110 6.63 -0.52 -18.46
CA HIS A 110 6.70 -0.12 -17.06
C HIS A 110 7.44 -1.16 -16.24
N ASN A 111 7.18 -2.46 -16.45
CA ASN A 111 7.89 -3.52 -15.74
C ASN A 111 9.40 -3.46 -15.98
N GLN A 112 9.82 -3.23 -17.24
CA GLN A 112 11.23 -3.07 -17.59
C GLN A 112 11.85 -1.84 -16.93
N ALA A 113 11.15 -0.72 -16.92
CA ALA A 113 11.63 0.52 -16.30
C ALA A 113 11.71 0.42 -14.76
N ASN A 114 10.71 -0.23 -14.14
CA ASN A 114 10.57 -0.29 -12.68
C ASN A 114 11.50 -1.33 -12.03
N ILE A 115 11.57 -2.52 -12.60
CA ILE A 115 12.30 -3.64 -11.97
C ILE A 115 13.36 -4.30 -12.88
N GLY A 116 13.64 -3.71 -14.04
CA GLY A 116 14.70 -4.17 -14.96
C GLY A 116 14.38 -5.50 -15.66
N ARG A 117 13.09 -5.90 -15.75
CA ARG A 117 12.66 -7.19 -16.29
C ARG A 117 11.42 -7.03 -17.15
N THR A 118 11.19 -7.97 -18.06
CA THR A 118 9.90 -8.08 -18.75
C THR A 118 8.83 -8.62 -17.80
N THR A 119 7.56 -8.31 -18.05
CA THR A 119 6.42 -8.91 -17.29
C THR A 119 6.48 -10.43 -17.37
N GLU A 120 6.81 -10.99 -18.54
CA GLU A 120 6.94 -12.42 -18.76
C GLU A 120 8.02 -13.06 -17.89
N ALA A 121 9.19 -12.43 -17.78
CA ALA A 121 10.27 -12.91 -16.92
C ALA A 121 9.87 -12.85 -15.42
N SER A 122 9.08 -11.85 -15.02
CA SER A 122 8.54 -11.74 -13.66
C SER A 122 7.52 -12.85 -13.37
N LEU A 123 6.60 -13.12 -14.32
CA LEU A 123 5.65 -14.25 -14.23
C LEU A 123 6.36 -15.59 -14.17
N ALA A 124 7.37 -15.81 -15.02
CA ALA A 124 8.14 -17.05 -15.02
C ALA A 124 8.87 -17.33 -13.70
N ALA A 125 9.25 -16.27 -12.96
CA ALA A 125 9.92 -16.39 -11.67
C ALA A 125 8.95 -16.51 -10.47
N PHE A 126 7.65 -16.26 -10.65
CA PHE A 126 6.69 -16.24 -9.54
C PHE A 126 6.53 -17.61 -8.85
N PRO A 127 6.51 -18.78 -9.54
CA PRO A 127 6.46 -20.09 -8.87
C PRO A 127 7.63 -20.32 -7.90
N ASP A 128 8.83 -19.81 -8.22
CA ASP A 128 9.98 -19.88 -7.31
C ASP A 128 9.78 -18.97 -6.10
N ALA A 129 9.15 -17.80 -6.29
CA ALA A 129 8.78 -16.90 -5.21
C ALA A 129 7.78 -17.57 -4.25
N VAL A 130 6.76 -18.27 -4.77
CA VAL A 130 5.80 -19.03 -3.98
C VAL A 130 6.53 -20.11 -3.16
N ARG A 131 7.38 -20.92 -3.81
CA ARG A 131 8.15 -21.99 -3.12
C ARG A 131 9.05 -21.44 -1.99
N ASN A 132 9.70 -20.29 -2.23
CA ASN A 132 10.54 -19.68 -1.21
C ASN A 132 9.71 -19.15 -0.02
N THR A 133 8.51 -18.66 -0.27
CA THR A 133 7.57 -18.22 0.76
C THR A 133 7.05 -19.40 1.59
N GLU A 134 6.65 -20.48 0.93
CA GLU A 134 6.15 -21.71 1.60
C GLU A 134 7.20 -22.32 2.53
N ARG A 135 8.49 -22.32 2.14
CA ARG A 135 9.59 -22.85 2.98
C ARG A 135 9.71 -22.19 4.34
N VAL A 136 9.26 -20.94 4.46
CA VAL A 136 9.29 -20.19 5.72
C VAL A 136 7.91 -20.08 6.39
N GLY A 137 6.91 -20.82 5.89
CA GLY A 137 5.54 -20.77 6.38
C GLY A 137 4.91 -19.39 6.21
N GLY A 138 5.32 -18.67 5.16
CA GLY A 138 4.89 -17.30 4.89
C GLY A 138 3.68 -17.19 3.97
N THR A 139 3.33 -15.96 3.63
CA THR A 139 2.25 -15.59 2.71
C THR A 139 2.80 -14.70 1.60
N ILE A 140 2.38 -14.94 0.36
CA ILE A 140 2.73 -14.10 -0.78
C ILE A 140 1.47 -13.58 -1.48
N GLU A 141 1.48 -12.32 -1.86
CA GLU A 141 0.47 -11.70 -2.71
C GLU A 141 1.06 -11.32 -4.07
N LEU A 142 0.22 -11.34 -5.11
CA LEU A 142 0.57 -10.86 -6.44
C LEU A 142 0.11 -9.40 -6.58
N CYS A 143 1.07 -8.49 -6.72
CA CYS A 143 0.80 -7.08 -6.97
C CYS A 143 0.96 -6.78 -8.47
N ILE A 144 -0.12 -6.26 -9.09
CA ILE A 144 -0.13 -5.84 -10.50
C ILE A 144 -0.14 -4.32 -10.55
N ALA A 145 1.04 -3.73 -10.74
CA ALA A 145 1.19 -2.30 -10.98
C ALA A 145 0.65 -1.91 -12.37
N THR A 146 0.29 -0.64 -12.52
CA THR A 146 -0.32 -0.10 -13.75
C THR A 146 -1.58 -0.86 -14.19
N ALA A 147 -2.42 -1.26 -13.23
CA ALA A 147 -3.61 -2.05 -13.55
C ALA A 147 -4.72 -1.25 -14.28
N PHE A 148 -4.62 0.07 -14.31
CA PHE A 148 -5.59 0.98 -14.97
C PHE A 148 -4.94 1.80 -16.08
N THR A 149 -3.87 2.51 -15.76
CA THR A 149 -3.14 3.38 -16.68
C THR A 149 -1.65 3.19 -16.50
N CYS A 150 -0.92 3.19 -17.61
CA CYS A 150 0.53 3.10 -17.69
C CYS A 150 1.12 4.42 -18.21
N PRO A 151 2.21 4.94 -17.59
CA PRO A 151 2.84 6.19 -18.08
C PRO A 151 3.48 6.07 -19.45
N PHE A 152 3.70 4.82 -19.93
CA PHE A 152 4.33 4.55 -21.23
C PHE A 152 3.35 4.10 -22.32
N ASP A 153 2.29 3.37 -21.94
CA ASP A 153 1.38 2.72 -22.87
C ASP A 153 -0.05 3.29 -22.83
N GLY A 154 -0.35 4.19 -21.87
CA GLY A 154 -1.69 4.76 -21.70
C GLY A 154 -2.65 3.79 -20.99
N GLU A 155 -3.89 3.73 -21.43
CA GLU A 155 -4.93 2.87 -20.84
C GLU A 155 -4.53 1.39 -20.94
N VAL A 156 -4.68 0.67 -19.83
CA VAL A 156 -4.40 -0.78 -19.74
C VAL A 156 -5.73 -1.53 -19.81
N PRO A 157 -5.92 -2.40 -20.81
CA PRO A 157 -7.15 -3.18 -20.93
C PRO A 157 -7.37 -4.10 -19.73
N VAL A 158 -8.62 -4.19 -19.25
CA VAL A 158 -9.01 -5.10 -18.15
C VAL A 158 -8.58 -6.53 -18.44
N GLU A 159 -8.74 -6.98 -19.69
CA GLU A 159 -8.38 -8.33 -20.15
C GLU A 159 -6.89 -8.63 -19.95
N ARG A 160 -6.03 -7.61 -20.10
CA ARG A 160 -4.59 -7.75 -19.85
C ARG A 160 -4.29 -8.01 -18.38
N VAL A 161 -4.91 -7.26 -17.47
CA VAL A 161 -4.76 -7.46 -16.02
C VAL A 161 -5.29 -8.84 -15.62
N ILE A 162 -6.47 -9.21 -16.11
CA ILE A 162 -7.09 -10.50 -15.85
C ILE A 162 -6.26 -11.65 -16.40
N SER A 163 -5.64 -11.50 -17.58
CA SER A 163 -4.76 -12.54 -18.14
C SER A 163 -3.55 -12.82 -17.26
N ILE A 164 -2.99 -11.79 -16.61
CA ILE A 164 -1.90 -11.93 -15.64
C ILE A 164 -2.42 -12.57 -14.34
N ALA A 165 -3.52 -12.06 -13.81
CA ALA A 165 -4.08 -12.55 -12.56
C ALA A 165 -4.51 -14.03 -12.63
N ASN A 166 -4.94 -14.49 -13.80
CA ASN A 166 -5.39 -15.86 -14.03
C ASN A 166 -4.34 -16.74 -14.73
N ASP A 167 -3.10 -16.31 -14.81
CA ASP A 167 -2.01 -17.12 -15.35
C ASP A 167 -1.68 -18.24 -14.34
N PRO A 168 -1.61 -19.53 -14.78
CA PRO A 168 -1.32 -20.65 -13.89
C PRO A 168 -0.01 -20.49 -13.10
N ARG A 169 0.94 -19.72 -13.61
CA ARG A 169 2.19 -19.44 -12.89
C ARG A 169 1.97 -18.58 -11.63
N THR A 170 0.83 -17.90 -11.51
CA THR A 170 0.49 -17.09 -10.35
C THR A 170 -0.28 -17.86 -9.28
N ASP A 171 -0.50 -19.17 -9.47
CA ASP A 171 -1.08 -20.02 -8.44
C ASP A 171 -0.21 -20.00 -7.18
N GLY A 172 -0.86 -20.05 -6.01
CA GLY A 172 -0.19 -19.88 -4.72
C GLY A 172 -0.15 -18.44 -4.18
N ALA A 173 -0.52 -17.43 -4.98
CA ALA A 173 -0.78 -16.09 -4.43
C ALA A 173 -2.07 -16.10 -3.57
N ALA A 174 -1.95 -15.70 -2.31
CA ALA A 174 -3.09 -15.61 -1.40
C ALA A 174 -4.00 -14.43 -1.77
N ASP A 175 -3.41 -13.32 -2.15
CA ASP A 175 -4.09 -12.07 -2.45
C ASP A 175 -3.70 -11.54 -3.84
N LEU A 176 -4.58 -10.72 -4.41
CA LEU A 176 -4.35 -10.00 -5.67
C LEU A 176 -4.46 -8.50 -5.42
N VAL A 177 -3.33 -7.79 -5.54
CA VAL A 177 -3.27 -6.33 -5.41
C VAL A 177 -3.39 -5.70 -6.79
N LEU A 178 -4.37 -4.82 -6.96
CA LEU A 178 -4.59 -4.05 -8.19
C LEU A 178 -4.27 -2.58 -7.95
N CYS A 179 -3.27 -2.05 -8.68
CA CYS A 179 -2.73 -0.72 -8.40
C CYS A 179 -3.19 0.33 -9.41
N ASP A 180 -3.80 1.40 -8.91
CA ASP A 180 -3.92 2.66 -9.63
C ASP A 180 -2.63 3.49 -9.43
N THR A 181 -1.56 3.05 -10.09
CA THR A 181 -0.19 3.56 -9.92
C THR A 181 -0.05 5.07 -10.22
N LEU A 182 -0.90 5.61 -11.09
CA LEU A 182 -0.88 7.02 -11.47
C LEU A 182 -1.96 7.85 -10.78
N GLY A 183 -2.88 7.22 -10.05
CA GLY A 183 -4.04 7.86 -9.45
C GLY A 183 -4.99 8.46 -10.49
N GLN A 184 -5.11 7.84 -11.67
CA GLN A 184 -5.92 8.33 -12.81
C GLN A 184 -7.20 7.54 -13.03
N ALA A 185 -7.41 6.45 -12.29
CA ALA A 185 -8.65 5.70 -12.39
C ALA A 185 -9.85 6.52 -11.88
N VAL A 186 -11.02 6.18 -12.38
CA VAL A 186 -12.29 6.68 -11.85
C VAL A 186 -13.09 5.53 -11.24
N PRO A 187 -14.02 5.76 -10.29
CA PRO A 187 -14.71 4.71 -9.54
C PRO A 187 -15.30 3.59 -10.41
N ARG A 188 -15.95 3.93 -11.54
CA ARG A 188 -16.52 2.92 -12.46
C ARG A 188 -15.47 1.98 -13.08
N GLN A 189 -14.22 2.46 -13.29
CA GLN A 189 -13.15 1.62 -13.82
C GLN A 189 -12.68 0.66 -12.73
N VAL A 190 -12.58 1.15 -11.49
CA VAL A 190 -12.24 0.32 -10.32
C VAL A 190 -13.26 -0.80 -10.15
N THR A 191 -14.56 -0.47 -10.05
CA THR A 191 -15.63 -1.47 -9.95
C THR A 191 -15.55 -2.50 -11.08
N ARG A 192 -15.40 -2.03 -12.34
CA ARG A 192 -15.32 -2.94 -13.51
C ARG A 192 -14.17 -3.92 -13.42
N LEU A 193 -12.97 -3.44 -13.03
CA LEU A 193 -11.79 -4.31 -12.93
C LEU A 193 -11.91 -5.30 -11.77
N PHE A 194 -12.39 -4.84 -10.60
CA PHE A 194 -12.58 -5.68 -9.42
C PHE A 194 -13.63 -6.78 -9.67
N ASP A 195 -14.78 -6.42 -10.24
CA ASP A 195 -15.80 -7.39 -10.64
C ASP A 195 -15.24 -8.46 -11.62
N ALA A 196 -14.45 -8.02 -12.59
CA ALA A 196 -13.85 -8.93 -13.55
C ALA A 196 -12.82 -9.87 -12.90
N ALA A 197 -11.98 -9.34 -12.01
CA ALA A 197 -10.98 -10.10 -11.28
C ALA A 197 -11.63 -11.11 -10.33
N GLN A 198 -12.62 -10.69 -9.54
CA GLN A 198 -13.32 -11.57 -8.60
C GLN A 198 -14.01 -12.77 -9.29
N ARG A 199 -14.61 -12.53 -10.47
CA ARG A 199 -15.20 -13.62 -11.26
C ARG A 199 -14.18 -14.64 -11.78
N ARG A 200 -12.92 -14.22 -12.01
CA ARG A 200 -11.89 -15.05 -12.59
C ARG A 200 -10.93 -15.67 -11.57
N THR A 201 -10.80 -15.03 -10.41
CA THR A 201 -9.92 -15.48 -9.32
C THR A 201 -10.67 -15.45 -7.97
N PRO A 202 -11.82 -16.15 -7.84
CA PRO A 202 -12.69 -16.07 -6.65
C PRO A 202 -12.03 -16.58 -5.37
N GLN A 203 -10.94 -17.35 -5.49
CA GLN A 203 -10.18 -17.89 -4.37
C GLN A 203 -9.21 -16.88 -3.74
N ARG A 204 -8.94 -15.74 -4.42
CA ARG A 204 -7.98 -14.73 -3.96
C ARG A 204 -8.72 -13.57 -3.30
N ARG A 205 -8.20 -13.12 -2.18
CA ARG A 205 -8.65 -11.85 -1.61
C ARG A 205 -8.17 -10.71 -2.50
N MET A 206 -9.03 -9.71 -2.69
CA MET A 206 -8.73 -8.54 -3.52
C MET A 206 -8.19 -7.41 -2.66
N VAL A 207 -7.14 -6.76 -3.12
CA VAL A 207 -6.52 -5.60 -2.47
C VAL A 207 -6.50 -4.44 -3.45
N PHE A 208 -6.89 -3.24 -3.00
CA PHE A 208 -6.78 -2.01 -3.78
C PHE A 208 -5.65 -1.15 -3.26
N HIS A 209 -4.71 -0.84 -4.15
CA HIS A 209 -3.67 0.16 -3.91
C HIS A 209 -3.93 1.37 -4.82
N GLY A 210 -4.29 2.50 -4.23
CA GLY A 210 -4.72 3.70 -4.96
C GLY A 210 -3.91 4.94 -4.65
N HIS A 211 -3.49 5.67 -5.68
CA HIS A 211 -2.93 7.00 -5.56
C HIS A 211 -4.01 8.07 -5.68
N ASP A 212 -3.79 9.21 -5.05
CA ASP A 212 -4.72 10.35 -4.99
C ASP A 212 -4.31 11.53 -5.87
N THR A 213 -3.50 11.29 -6.90
CA THR A 213 -2.94 12.33 -7.77
C THR A 213 -4.00 13.26 -8.36
N TRP A 214 -5.18 12.73 -8.67
CA TRP A 214 -6.32 13.48 -9.23
C TRP A 214 -7.46 13.68 -8.24
N GLY A 215 -7.23 13.45 -6.94
CA GLY A 215 -8.22 13.69 -5.89
C GLY A 215 -9.37 12.67 -5.84
N LEU A 216 -9.20 11.49 -6.45
CA LEU A 216 -10.20 10.43 -6.47
C LEU A 216 -9.81 9.22 -5.62
N GLY A 217 -8.71 9.27 -4.89
CA GLY A 217 -8.18 8.14 -4.12
C GLY A 217 -9.19 7.54 -3.16
N VAL A 218 -9.85 8.36 -2.33
CA VAL A 218 -10.89 7.90 -1.39
C VAL A 218 -12.10 7.34 -2.15
N ALA A 219 -12.57 8.04 -3.19
CA ALA A 219 -13.73 7.59 -3.98
C ALA A 219 -13.46 6.24 -4.68
N ASN A 220 -12.25 6.06 -5.23
CA ASN A 220 -11.81 4.82 -5.85
C ASN A 220 -11.68 3.68 -4.83
N THR A 221 -11.15 3.99 -3.63
CA THR A 221 -11.07 3.01 -2.54
C THR A 221 -12.45 2.53 -2.10
N LEU A 222 -13.40 3.44 -1.92
CA LEU A 222 -14.78 3.05 -1.58
C LEU A 222 -15.41 2.21 -2.68
N ALA A 223 -15.20 2.56 -3.95
CA ALA A 223 -15.67 1.75 -5.07
C ALA A 223 -15.03 0.34 -5.11
N ALA A 224 -13.76 0.23 -4.73
CA ALA A 224 -13.09 -1.07 -4.60
C ALA A 224 -13.68 -1.90 -3.45
N ILE A 225 -13.96 -1.29 -2.30
CA ILE A 225 -14.61 -1.93 -1.14
C ILE A 225 -16.01 -2.44 -1.52
N ASP A 226 -16.81 -1.62 -2.19
CA ASP A 226 -18.14 -2.00 -2.67
C ASP A 226 -18.08 -3.16 -3.67
N ALA A 227 -16.99 -3.23 -4.46
CA ALA A 227 -16.73 -4.32 -5.40
C ALA A 227 -15.97 -5.51 -4.76
N GLY A 228 -15.86 -5.57 -3.43
CA GLY A 228 -15.36 -6.73 -2.69
C GLY A 228 -13.86 -6.71 -2.36
N ALA A 229 -13.20 -5.54 -2.37
CA ALA A 229 -11.85 -5.44 -1.84
C ALA A 229 -11.82 -5.81 -0.35
N ALA A 230 -11.01 -6.79 0.01
CA ALA A 230 -10.83 -7.24 1.39
C ALA A 230 -9.76 -6.42 2.14
N MET A 231 -8.90 -5.73 1.41
CA MET A 231 -7.86 -4.85 1.94
C MET A 231 -7.69 -3.63 1.04
N VAL A 232 -7.31 -2.52 1.65
CA VAL A 232 -7.01 -1.25 0.96
C VAL A 232 -5.75 -0.63 1.54
N ASP A 233 -4.97 0.03 0.68
CA ASP A 233 -3.71 0.66 1.05
C ASP A 233 -3.87 2.17 1.23
N GLY A 234 -3.22 2.71 2.27
CA GLY A 234 -3.10 4.14 2.51
C GLY A 234 -1.72 4.50 3.05
N SER A 235 -1.38 5.78 3.00
CA SER A 235 -0.14 6.29 3.58
C SER A 235 -0.41 7.52 4.45
N LEU A 236 0.27 7.66 5.58
CA LEU A 236 0.14 8.80 6.48
C LEU A 236 0.30 10.13 5.73
N GLY A 237 -0.68 11.01 5.88
CA GLY A 237 -0.71 12.32 5.23
C GLY A 237 -0.69 12.29 3.70
N GLY A 238 -1.01 11.15 3.07
CA GLY A 238 -0.91 10.98 1.62
C GLY A 238 0.52 11.02 1.11
N LEU A 239 1.50 10.62 1.94
CA LEU A 239 2.91 10.60 1.56
C LEU A 239 3.17 9.61 0.43
N GLY A 240 4.06 9.97 -0.50
CA GLY A 240 4.45 9.13 -1.63
C GLY A 240 4.53 9.90 -2.93
N GLY A 241 4.56 9.16 -4.01
CA GLY A 241 4.65 9.69 -5.37
C GLY A 241 4.82 8.54 -6.37
N CYS A 242 5.00 8.91 -7.62
CA CYS A 242 5.33 7.95 -8.67
C CYS A 242 6.58 8.43 -9.42
N PRO A 243 7.66 7.64 -9.48
CA PRO A 243 8.90 8.05 -10.16
C PRO A 243 8.68 8.26 -11.67
N PHE A 244 7.65 7.65 -12.23
CA PHE A 244 7.27 7.76 -13.64
C PHE A 244 6.18 8.81 -13.92
N ALA A 245 5.73 9.51 -12.87
CA ALA A 245 4.81 10.64 -12.96
C ALA A 245 5.28 11.76 -12.02
N PRO A 246 6.32 12.52 -12.39
CA PRO A 246 6.83 13.62 -11.57
C PRO A 246 5.70 14.61 -11.24
N GLY A 247 5.58 14.99 -9.97
CA GLY A 247 4.49 15.86 -9.48
C GLY A 247 3.21 15.12 -9.08
N ALA A 248 3.15 13.80 -9.20
CA ALA A 248 2.07 13.00 -8.62
C ALA A 248 2.06 13.16 -7.09
N SER A 249 0.87 13.40 -6.51
CA SER A 249 0.74 13.68 -5.06
C SER A 249 0.98 12.47 -4.17
N GLY A 250 0.97 11.26 -4.71
CA GLY A 250 1.24 10.02 -3.95
C GLY A 250 -0.02 9.27 -3.55
N ASN A 251 0.12 8.49 -2.48
CA ASN A 251 -0.90 7.57 -2.00
C ASN A 251 -2.16 8.28 -1.50
N THR A 252 -3.26 7.57 -1.47
CA THR A 252 -4.42 8.00 -0.69
C THR A 252 -4.03 8.05 0.79
N SER A 253 -4.47 9.11 1.49
CA SER A 253 -4.12 9.29 2.90
C SER A 253 -4.76 8.20 3.78
N THR A 254 -3.98 7.62 4.68
CA THR A 254 -4.46 6.67 5.70
C THR A 254 -5.56 7.30 6.56
N GLU A 255 -5.38 8.54 7.01
CA GLU A 255 -6.36 9.26 7.82
C GLU A 255 -7.68 9.47 7.06
N ASP A 256 -7.59 9.77 5.76
CA ASP A 256 -8.78 10.01 4.93
C ASP A 256 -9.57 8.71 4.69
N LEU A 257 -8.87 7.61 4.45
CA LEU A 257 -9.48 6.29 4.33
C LEU A 257 -10.15 5.84 5.62
N LEU A 258 -9.47 6.01 6.76
CA LEU A 258 -10.02 5.65 8.06
C LEU A 258 -11.22 6.54 8.43
N PHE A 259 -11.17 7.83 8.12
CA PHE A 259 -12.33 8.72 8.34
C PHE A 259 -13.51 8.34 7.44
N ALA A 260 -13.27 7.95 6.20
CA ALA A 260 -14.32 7.55 5.27
C ALA A 260 -14.97 6.20 5.64
N THR A 261 -14.18 5.23 6.14
CA THR A 261 -14.64 3.87 6.45
C THR A 261 -15.05 3.66 7.90
N GLN A 262 -14.52 4.44 8.84
CA GLN A 262 -14.79 4.40 10.28
C GLN A 262 -14.85 2.98 10.87
N PRO A 263 -13.77 2.18 10.75
CA PRO A 263 -13.72 0.87 11.39
C PRO A 263 -13.87 1.04 12.91
N SER A 264 -14.37 0.01 13.59
CA SER A 264 -14.77 0.10 15.02
C SER A 264 -13.65 0.51 15.98
N TRP A 265 -12.40 0.27 15.63
CA TRP A 265 -11.23 0.68 16.41
C TRP A 265 -10.80 2.14 16.16
N PHE A 266 -11.26 2.75 15.07
CA PHE A 266 -10.92 4.12 14.72
C PHE A 266 -11.84 5.10 15.44
N THR A 267 -11.29 5.84 16.38
CA THR A 267 -11.99 6.82 17.23
C THR A 267 -11.40 8.22 17.04
N PRO A 268 -12.06 9.29 17.51
CA PRO A 268 -11.48 10.63 17.50
C PRO A 268 -10.08 10.73 18.13
N ASN A 269 -9.84 10.00 19.24
CA ASN A 269 -8.53 9.97 19.91
C ASN A 269 -7.46 9.29 19.06
N VAL A 270 -7.85 8.23 18.32
CA VAL A 270 -6.94 7.57 17.38
C VAL A 270 -6.60 8.51 16.22
N LEU A 271 -7.58 9.23 15.67
CA LEU A 271 -7.32 10.23 14.63
C LEU A 271 -6.36 11.32 15.15
N GLU A 272 -6.59 11.86 16.34
CA GLU A 272 -5.71 12.87 16.95
C GLU A 272 -4.28 12.38 17.06
N SER A 273 -4.08 11.17 17.62
CA SER A 273 -2.76 10.56 17.77
C SER A 273 -2.09 10.31 16.42
N MET A 274 -2.85 9.84 15.42
CA MET A 274 -2.38 9.58 14.07
C MET A 274 -1.96 10.87 13.36
N VAL A 275 -2.77 11.94 13.45
CA VAL A 275 -2.44 13.26 12.89
C VAL A 275 -1.18 13.81 13.54
N GLY A 276 -1.02 13.67 14.86
CA GLY A 276 0.20 14.09 15.57
C GLY A 276 1.45 13.33 15.13
N LEU A 277 1.34 12.00 14.92
CA LEU A 277 2.41 11.16 14.37
C LEU A 277 2.78 11.61 12.95
N THR A 278 1.77 11.80 12.11
CA THR A 278 1.92 12.21 10.71
C THR A 278 2.63 13.55 10.60
N ASP A 279 2.18 14.56 11.35
CA ASP A 279 2.78 15.90 11.29
C ASP A 279 4.25 15.89 11.71
N LYS A 280 4.56 15.17 12.78
CA LYS A 280 5.94 15.03 13.26
C LYS A 280 6.82 14.36 12.20
N MET A 281 6.37 13.25 11.61
CA MET A 281 7.10 12.52 10.58
C MET A 281 7.29 13.38 9.32
N LEU A 282 6.23 14.03 8.84
CA LEU A 282 6.30 14.87 7.63
C LEU A 282 7.18 16.09 7.83
N ALA A 283 7.18 16.71 9.02
CA ALA A 283 8.10 17.80 9.35
C ALA A 283 9.57 17.35 9.33
N GLU A 284 9.88 16.15 9.86
CA GLU A 284 11.21 15.54 9.79
C GLU A 284 11.66 15.34 8.32
N LEU A 285 10.74 14.88 7.48
CA LEU A 285 11.00 14.63 6.05
C LEU A 285 11.02 15.93 5.22
N GLY A 286 10.39 17.00 5.68
CA GLY A 286 10.17 18.21 4.90
C GLY A 286 9.08 18.06 3.84
N GLU A 287 8.13 17.16 4.07
CA GLU A 287 7.01 16.85 3.19
C GLU A 287 5.71 17.51 3.69
N PRO A 288 4.80 17.92 2.79
CA PRO A 288 3.51 18.47 3.18
C PRO A 288 2.52 17.38 3.61
N ASN A 289 1.66 17.69 4.58
CA ASN A 289 0.49 16.86 4.90
C ASN A 289 -0.64 17.13 3.90
N ARG A 290 -1.05 16.12 3.14
CA ARG A 290 -2.10 16.21 2.12
C ARG A 290 -3.46 15.69 2.61
N SER A 291 -3.52 15.11 3.82
CA SER A 291 -4.75 14.57 4.40
C SER A 291 -5.82 15.66 4.58
N LYS A 292 -7.00 15.41 4.03
CA LYS A 292 -8.18 16.25 4.22
C LYS A 292 -8.79 16.05 5.59
N SER A 293 -8.72 14.84 6.13
CA SER A 293 -9.17 14.52 7.49
C SER A 293 -8.31 15.21 8.54
N ALA A 294 -6.98 15.27 8.35
CA ALA A 294 -6.10 16.05 9.20
C ALA A 294 -6.40 17.54 9.15
N GLN A 295 -6.75 18.07 7.97
CA GLN A 295 -7.19 19.47 7.81
C GLN A 295 -8.54 19.69 8.49
N GLY A 296 -9.53 18.83 8.26
CA GLY A 296 -10.87 18.92 8.86
C GLY A 296 -10.86 18.79 10.38
N ALA A 297 -10.00 17.92 10.92
CA ALA A 297 -9.83 17.75 12.36
C ALA A 297 -9.35 19.02 13.08
N ARG A 298 -8.73 19.95 12.37
CA ARG A 298 -8.28 21.26 12.89
C ARG A 298 -9.26 22.40 12.65
N SER A 299 -10.45 22.11 12.12
CA SER A 299 -11.48 23.12 11.90
C SER A 299 -12.07 23.61 13.24
N GLU A 300 -12.72 24.78 13.22
CA GLU A 300 -13.35 25.39 14.42
C GLU A 300 -14.73 24.81 14.73
N ALA A 301 -15.14 23.70 14.09
CA ALA A 301 -16.44 23.07 14.30
C ALA A 301 -16.50 22.24 15.59
N HIS A 302 -16.29 22.87 16.74
CA HIS A 302 -16.06 22.24 18.05
C HIS A 302 -17.14 21.30 18.56
N VAL A 303 -18.34 21.29 17.97
CA VAL A 303 -19.41 20.34 18.29
C VAL A 303 -19.20 18.97 17.60
N PHE A 304 -18.39 18.92 16.53
CA PHE A 304 -18.12 17.70 15.80
C PHE A 304 -17.07 16.86 16.53
N PRO A 305 -17.37 15.59 16.89
CA PRO A 305 -16.51 14.77 17.76
C PRO A 305 -15.10 14.53 17.21
N TRP A 306 -14.90 14.66 15.90
CA TRP A 306 -13.63 14.43 15.22
C TRP A 306 -12.71 15.67 15.16
N VAL A 307 -13.14 16.79 15.77
CA VAL A 307 -12.28 17.98 15.86
C VAL A 307 -11.32 17.83 17.02
N ILE A 308 -10.02 17.99 16.73
CA ILE A 308 -8.93 17.89 17.69
C ILE A 308 -8.90 19.20 18.51
N ARG A 309 -9.05 19.08 19.84
CA ARG A 309 -8.99 20.21 20.75
C ARG A 309 -7.52 20.47 21.14
N GLY A 310 -7.00 21.62 20.77
CA GLY A 310 -5.71 22.10 21.28
C GLY A 310 -4.55 22.08 20.29
N GLY A 311 -4.78 22.05 18.99
CA GLY A 311 -3.75 22.37 18.02
C GLY A 311 -3.36 23.85 18.13
N THR A 312 -2.32 24.17 18.93
CA THR A 312 -1.66 25.48 18.86
C THR A 312 -1.17 25.71 17.45
N GLN A 313 -1.54 26.88 16.89
CA GLN A 313 -1.06 27.41 15.61
C GLN A 313 0.47 27.47 15.57
#